data_5a4833aa9a340aec70d7e8b6aa39b353
#
_entry.id   5a4833aa9a340aec70d7e8b6aa39b353
#
_cell.length_a   1.000
_cell.length_b   1.000
_cell.length_c   1.000
_cell.angle_alpha   90.00
_cell.angle_beta   90.00
_cell.angle_gamma   90.00
#
_symmetry.space_group_name_H-M   'P 1'
#
loop_
_entity.id
_entity.type
_entity.pdbx_description
1 polymer ?
#
loop_
_entity_poly.entity_id
_entity_poly.type
_entity_poly.pdbx_seq_one_letter_code
_entity_poly.pdbx_strand_id
1 'polypeptide(L)'
;GPTKLKKIPKEQAEQRAEELLKMVGLFDKRNVYPSSLSGGQKQRIAIARALAMDPDVILFDEPTSALDPEMVGEVLQVMRDLAAAGMTMMVVTHEMGFAREVASRVIFIDEGKILAQGSPKELFENNENERVRTFLKKVL
;
A
#
# COMPACT_ATOMS: atom_id res chain seq x y z
N GLY A 1 -9.98 -18.18 -2.41
CA GLY A 1 -8.61 -17.80 -2.65
C GLY A 1 -7.70 -18.98 -2.94
N PRO A 2 -6.55 -19.10 -2.26
CA PRO A 2 -5.47 -20.04 -2.63
C PRO A 2 -5.92 -21.49 -2.78
N THR A 3 -6.75 -22.00 -1.89
CA THR A 3 -7.23 -23.38 -1.93
C THR A 3 -8.16 -23.68 -3.11
N LYS A 4 -9.05 -22.74 -3.45
CA LYS A 4 -10.04 -22.95 -4.52
C LYS A 4 -9.51 -22.59 -5.91
N LEU A 5 -8.77 -21.51 -6.04
CA LEU A 5 -8.31 -21.00 -7.34
C LEU A 5 -6.93 -21.54 -7.71
N LYS A 6 -5.98 -21.57 -6.79
CA LYS A 6 -4.61 -22.10 -7.03
C LYS A 6 -4.46 -23.58 -6.66
N LYS A 7 -5.51 -24.21 -6.14
CA LYS A 7 -5.53 -25.63 -5.72
C LYS A 7 -4.41 -26.01 -4.74
N ILE A 8 -3.99 -25.06 -3.90
CA ILE A 8 -2.97 -25.26 -2.87
C ILE A 8 -3.56 -26.11 -1.76
N PRO A 9 -2.86 -27.13 -1.22
CA PRO A 9 -3.29 -27.92 -0.07
C PRO A 9 -3.67 -27.03 1.11
N LYS A 10 -4.70 -27.42 1.87
CA LYS A 10 -5.23 -26.62 2.99
C LYS A 10 -4.16 -26.26 4.01
N GLU A 11 -3.32 -27.20 4.38
CA GLU A 11 -2.24 -27.01 5.35
C GLU A 11 -1.23 -25.93 4.89
N GLN A 12 -0.82 -25.97 3.63
CA GLN A 12 0.07 -24.96 3.06
C GLN A 12 -0.61 -23.57 3.00
N ALA A 13 -1.92 -23.55 2.69
CA ALA A 13 -2.67 -22.29 2.68
C ALA A 13 -2.82 -21.70 4.10
N GLU A 14 -3.00 -22.52 5.12
CA GLU A 14 -3.06 -22.12 6.52
C GLU A 14 -1.70 -21.56 6.99
N GLN A 15 -0.61 -22.28 6.69
CA GLN A 15 0.74 -21.81 7.00
C GLN A 15 1.04 -20.46 6.34
N ARG A 16 0.70 -20.31 5.06
CA ARG A 16 0.85 -19.06 4.32
C ARG A 16 0.03 -17.93 4.93
N ALA A 17 -1.21 -18.22 5.35
CA ALA A 17 -2.06 -17.24 6.02
C ALA A 17 -1.44 -16.76 7.35
N GLU A 18 -0.87 -17.66 8.14
CA GLU A 18 -0.19 -17.30 9.38
C GLU A 18 1.05 -16.42 9.14
N GLU A 19 1.87 -16.74 8.13
CA GLU A 19 3.03 -15.93 7.75
C GLU A 19 2.61 -14.50 7.36
N LEU A 20 1.55 -14.39 6.55
CA LEU A 20 1.03 -13.10 6.12
C LEU A 20 0.43 -12.29 7.28
N LEU A 21 -0.26 -12.95 8.21
CA LEU A 21 -0.77 -12.29 9.42
C LEU A 21 0.36 -11.79 10.31
N LYS A 22 1.46 -12.52 10.43
CA LYS A 22 2.66 -12.07 11.13
C LYS A 22 3.28 -10.86 10.43
N MET A 23 3.40 -10.90 9.09
CA MET A 23 3.94 -9.81 8.29
C MET A 23 3.16 -8.50 8.48
N VAL A 24 1.84 -8.56 8.56
CA VAL A 24 1.00 -7.36 8.79
C VAL A 24 0.75 -7.06 10.28
N GLY A 25 1.42 -7.76 11.21
CA GLY A 25 1.34 -7.52 12.65
C GLY A 25 0.00 -7.89 13.28
N LEU A 26 -0.72 -8.86 12.72
CA LEU A 26 -2.09 -9.23 13.17
C LEU A 26 -2.24 -10.74 13.45
N PHE A 27 -1.15 -11.43 13.76
CA PHE A 27 -1.22 -12.86 14.05
C PHE A 27 -2.07 -13.20 15.29
N ASP A 28 -2.08 -12.34 16.30
CA ASP A 28 -2.92 -12.45 17.49
C ASP A 28 -4.43 -12.33 17.18
N LYS A 29 -4.78 -11.76 16.04
CA LYS A 29 -6.16 -11.60 15.56
C LYS A 29 -6.65 -12.70 14.63
N ARG A 30 -5.88 -13.77 14.42
CA ARG A 30 -6.22 -14.86 13.45
C ARG A 30 -7.59 -15.52 13.68
N ASN A 31 -8.08 -15.52 14.92
CA ASN A 31 -9.36 -16.12 15.30
C ASN A 31 -10.46 -15.09 15.55
N VAL A 32 -10.22 -13.82 15.22
CA VAL A 32 -11.16 -12.71 15.48
C VAL A 32 -12.01 -12.47 14.24
N TYR A 33 -13.30 -12.19 14.44
CA TYR A 33 -14.18 -11.85 13.31
C TYR A 33 -13.81 -10.49 12.70
N PRO A 34 -13.88 -10.34 11.37
CA PRO A 34 -13.55 -9.08 10.68
C PRO A 34 -14.33 -7.86 11.19
N SER A 35 -15.55 -8.07 11.70
CA SER A 35 -16.39 -6.98 12.23
C SER A 35 -15.81 -6.29 13.46
N SER A 36 -15.01 -6.99 14.26
CA SER A 36 -14.38 -6.47 15.48
C SER A 36 -13.01 -5.84 15.27
N LEU A 37 -12.51 -5.79 14.02
CA LEU A 37 -11.25 -5.17 13.67
C LEU A 37 -11.42 -3.65 13.45
N SER A 38 -10.39 -2.87 13.84
CA SER A 38 -10.31 -1.44 13.50
C SER A 38 -10.16 -1.21 12.00
N GLY A 39 -10.34 0.02 11.53
CA GLY A 39 -10.15 0.39 10.12
C GLY A 39 -8.75 0.03 9.61
N GLY A 40 -7.71 0.42 10.34
CA GLY A 40 -6.33 0.10 9.98
C GLY A 40 -6.03 -1.40 10.00
N GLN A 41 -6.59 -2.16 10.96
CA GLN A 41 -6.48 -3.61 10.99
C GLN A 41 -7.17 -4.26 9.78
N LYS A 42 -8.37 -3.80 9.42
CA LYS A 42 -9.08 -4.27 8.21
C LYS A 42 -8.26 -4.01 6.94
N GLN A 43 -7.63 -2.84 6.84
CA GLN A 43 -6.79 -2.50 5.70
C GLN A 43 -5.55 -3.40 5.62
N ARG A 44 -4.87 -3.65 6.74
CA ARG A 44 -3.72 -4.57 6.79
C ARG A 44 -4.13 -6.02 6.44
N ILE A 45 -5.31 -6.47 6.87
CA ILE A 45 -5.87 -7.77 6.45
C ILE A 45 -6.17 -7.79 4.95
N ALA A 46 -6.67 -6.69 4.38
CA ALA A 46 -6.91 -6.60 2.93
C ALA A 46 -5.60 -6.75 2.14
N ILE A 47 -4.51 -6.14 2.62
CA ILE A 47 -3.16 -6.32 2.05
C ILE A 47 -2.72 -7.79 2.16
N ALA A 48 -2.81 -8.40 3.33
CA ALA A 48 -2.47 -9.81 3.54
C ALA A 48 -3.28 -10.74 2.61
N ARG A 49 -4.56 -10.44 2.42
CA ARG A 49 -5.44 -11.20 1.51
C ARG A 49 -4.99 -11.07 0.05
N ALA A 50 -4.56 -9.89 -0.39
CA ALA A 50 -4.01 -9.69 -1.73
C ALA A 50 -2.72 -10.50 -1.92
N LEU A 51 -1.80 -10.43 -0.95
CA LEU A 51 -0.54 -11.17 -0.93
C LEU A 51 -0.73 -12.69 -0.92
N ALA A 52 -1.82 -13.19 -0.32
CA ALA A 52 -2.14 -14.62 -0.30
C ALA A 52 -2.38 -15.22 -1.70
N MET A 53 -2.60 -14.38 -2.69
CA MET A 53 -2.72 -14.78 -4.10
C MET A 53 -1.38 -14.84 -4.82
N ASP A 54 -0.30 -14.50 -4.14
CA ASP A 54 1.07 -14.47 -4.68
C ASP A 54 1.13 -13.66 -6.00
N PRO A 55 0.79 -12.36 -5.95
CA PRO A 55 0.69 -11.51 -7.12
C PRO A 55 2.06 -10.99 -7.56
N ASP A 56 2.23 -10.77 -8.87
CA ASP A 56 3.39 -10.08 -9.41
C ASP A 56 3.35 -8.57 -9.16
N VAL A 57 2.14 -8.00 -9.08
CA VAL A 57 1.88 -6.57 -8.86
C VAL A 57 0.71 -6.37 -7.93
N ILE A 58 0.81 -5.42 -7.00
CA ILE A 58 -0.31 -4.97 -6.15
C ILE A 58 -0.68 -3.54 -6.52
N LEU A 59 -1.99 -3.30 -6.67
CA LEU A 59 -2.55 -1.99 -6.90
C LEU A 59 -3.20 -1.48 -5.61
N PHE A 60 -2.79 -0.29 -5.16
CA PHE A 60 -3.38 0.41 -4.02
C PHE A 60 -4.08 1.67 -4.51
N ASP A 61 -5.36 1.79 -4.21
CA ASP A 61 -6.14 2.98 -4.50
C ASP A 61 -6.51 3.67 -3.18
N GLU A 62 -5.80 4.75 -2.87
CA GLU A 62 -5.94 5.54 -1.65
C GLU A 62 -6.04 4.70 -0.36
N PRO A 63 -5.05 3.87 -0.04
CA PRO A 63 -5.13 2.87 1.02
C PRO A 63 -5.34 3.43 2.43
N THR A 64 -5.13 4.74 2.63
CA THR A 64 -5.22 5.41 3.92
C THR A 64 -6.36 6.43 4.02
N SER A 65 -7.07 6.74 2.93
CA SER A 65 -8.03 7.86 2.85
C SER A 65 -9.22 7.74 3.82
N ALA A 66 -9.62 6.53 4.19
CA ALA A 66 -10.73 6.26 5.10
C ALA A 66 -10.28 5.92 6.53
N LEU A 67 -9.01 6.19 6.87
CA LEU A 67 -8.43 5.85 8.17
C LEU A 67 -8.24 7.09 9.05
N ASP A 68 -8.38 6.88 10.36
CA ASP A 68 -7.96 7.87 11.34
C ASP A 68 -6.43 8.07 11.27
N PRO A 69 -5.91 9.29 11.49
CA PRO A 69 -4.48 9.58 11.41
C PRO A 69 -3.57 8.64 12.22
N GLU A 70 -4.06 8.18 13.38
CA GLU A 70 -3.33 7.24 14.23
C GLU A 70 -3.12 5.87 13.57
N MET A 71 -4.01 5.47 12.66
CA MET A 71 -3.98 4.17 11.97
C MET A 71 -3.19 4.22 10.65
N VAL A 72 -3.01 5.41 10.06
CA VAL A 72 -2.30 5.62 8.78
C VAL A 72 -0.88 5.09 8.85
N GLY A 73 -0.15 5.42 9.91
CA GLY A 73 1.25 5.04 10.10
C GLY A 73 1.48 3.52 10.01
N GLU A 74 0.59 2.72 10.61
CA GLU A 74 0.71 1.25 10.61
C GLU A 74 0.51 0.65 9.21
N VAL A 75 -0.42 1.19 8.43
CA VAL A 75 -0.67 0.73 7.05
C VAL A 75 0.50 1.12 6.15
N LEU A 76 0.99 2.36 6.25
CA LEU A 76 2.14 2.82 5.48
C LEU A 76 3.41 2.04 5.83
N GLN A 77 3.58 1.60 7.09
CA GLN A 77 4.72 0.77 7.47
C GLN A 77 4.69 -0.59 6.76
N VAL A 78 3.54 -1.25 6.72
CA VAL A 78 3.39 -2.50 5.95
C VAL A 78 3.75 -2.30 4.48
N MET A 79 3.32 -1.18 3.89
CA MET A 79 3.64 -0.87 2.49
C MET A 79 5.14 -0.57 2.27
N ARG A 80 5.82 0.08 3.25
CA ARG A 80 7.29 0.25 3.22
C ARG A 80 8.01 -1.09 3.24
N ASP A 81 7.58 -1.99 4.11
CA ASP A 81 8.17 -3.33 4.26
C ASP A 81 8.01 -4.14 2.97
N LEU A 82 6.86 -4.04 2.30
CA LEU A 82 6.62 -4.66 1.00
C LEU A 82 7.52 -4.09 -0.10
N ALA A 83 7.70 -2.77 -0.14
CA ALA A 83 8.59 -2.12 -1.09
C ALA A 83 10.05 -2.55 -0.87
N ALA A 84 10.50 -2.60 0.39
CA ALA A 84 11.83 -3.05 0.77
C ALA A 84 12.06 -4.53 0.41
N ALA A 85 11.02 -5.35 0.45
CA ALA A 85 11.05 -6.75 0.00
C ALA A 85 11.02 -6.92 -1.53
N GLY A 86 10.98 -5.81 -2.30
CA GLY A 86 10.99 -5.84 -3.77
C GLY A 86 9.63 -6.10 -4.43
N MET A 87 8.52 -5.94 -3.68
CA MET A 87 7.18 -6.08 -4.25
C MET A 87 6.90 -4.95 -5.26
N THR A 88 6.48 -5.30 -6.46
CA THR A 88 6.03 -4.32 -7.45
C THR A 88 4.66 -3.79 -7.05
N MET A 89 4.56 -2.48 -6.88
CA MET A 89 3.33 -1.82 -6.45
C MET A 89 3.04 -0.59 -7.31
N MET A 90 1.76 -0.37 -7.60
CA MET A 90 1.24 0.91 -8.08
C MET A 90 0.34 1.48 -6.99
N VAL A 91 0.62 2.71 -6.56
CA VAL A 91 -0.06 3.32 -5.41
C VAL A 91 -0.61 4.68 -5.79
N VAL A 92 -1.93 4.85 -5.69
CA VAL A 92 -2.58 6.16 -5.71
C VAL A 92 -2.68 6.64 -4.26
N THR A 93 -2.10 7.79 -3.95
CA THR A 93 -2.02 8.27 -2.56
C THR A 93 -1.91 9.78 -2.47
N HIS A 94 -2.38 10.33 -1.36
CA HIS A 94 -2.14 11.70 -0.92
C HIS A 94 -0.99 11.80 0.10
N GLU A 95 -0.40 10.68 0.49
CA GLU A 95 0.71 10.61 1.43
C GLU A 95 2.04 10.96 0.74
N MET A 96 2.29 12.26 0.57
CA MET A 96 3.46 12.74 -0.19
C MET A 96 4.80 12.36 0.45
N GLY A 97 4.85 12.32 1.79
CA GLY A 97 6.03 11.85 2.52
C GLY A 97 6.36 10.39 2.19
N PHE A 98 5.35 9.53 2.20
CA PHE A 98 5.48 8.12 1.82
C PHE A 98 5.92 7.98 0.34
N ALA A 99 5.27 8.70 -0.59
CA ALA A 99 5.62 8.65 -2.00
C ALA A 99 7.07 9.09 -2.24
N ARG A 100 7.53 10.15 -1.56
CA ARG A 100 8.91 10.64 -1.66
C ARG A 100 9.93 9.63 -1.15
N GLU A 101 9.61 8.91 -0.06
CA GLU A 101 10.51 7.96 0.60
C GLU A 101 10.62 6.64 -0.17
N VAL A 102 9.49 6.12 -0.67
CA VAL A 102 9.38 4.72 -1.09
C VAL A 102 9.32 4.55 -2.61
N ALA A 103 8.79 5.52 -3.34
CA ALA A 103 8.60 5.37 -4.76
C ALA A 103 9.91 5.34 -5.55
N SER A 104 10.03 4.44 -6.51
CA SER A 104 11.08 4.49 -7.53
C SER A 104 10.72 5.45 -8.67
N ARG A 105 9.42 5.64 -8.91
CA ARG A 105 8.87 6.55 -9.92
C ARG A 105 7.58 7.16 -9.40
N VAL A 106 7.39 8.45 -9.65
CA VAL A 106 6.18 9.18 -9.32
C VAL A 106 5.55 9.74 -10.59
N ILE A 107 4.23 9.68 -10.67
CA ILE A 107 3.42 10.23 -11.76
C ILE A 107 2.41 11.21 -11.16
N PHE A 108 2.42 12.45 -11.61
CA PHE A 108 1.44 13.45 -11.21
C PHE A 108 0.34 13.56 -12.27
N ILE A 109 -0.90 13.31 -11.84
CA ILE A 109 -2.08 13.35 -12.71
C ILE A 109 -3.00 14.48 -12.23
N ASP A 110 -3.46 15.31 -13.16
CA ASP A 110 -4.45 16.35 -12.91
C ASP A 110 -5.36 16.46 -14.14
N GLU A 111 -6.66 16.64 -13.92
CA GLU A 111 -7.69 16.71 -14.98
C GLU A 111 -7.59 15.59 -16.04
N GLY A 112 -7.30 14.37 -15.59
CA GLY A 112 -7.18 13.20 -16.46
C GLY A 112 -5.94 13.17 -17.36
N LYS A 113 -4.94 14.02 -17.10
CA LYS A 113 -3.68 14.11 -17.87
C LYS A 113 -2.47 13.91 -16.96
N ILE A 114 -1.45 13.27 -17.50
CA ILE A 114 -0.14 13.21 -16.84
C ILE A 114 0.55 14.57 -17.05
N LEU A 115 0.76 15.32 -15.98
CA LEU A 115 1.44 16.61 -16.01
C LEU A 115 2.94 16.49 -15.80
N ALA A 116 3.38 15.53 -15.01
CA ALA A 116 4.79 15.26 -14.75
C ALA A 116 4.99 13.80 -14.33
N GLN A 117 6.18 13.27 -14.60
CA GLN A 117 6.59 11.95 -14.14
C GLN A 117 8.11 11.90 -14.03
N GLY A 118 8.63 11.14 -13.10
CA GLY A 118 10.07 11.00 -12.88
C GLY A 118 10.40 10.34 -11.55
N SER A 119 11.65 10.40 -11.15
CA SER A 119 12.06 10.01 -9.81
C SER A 119 11.44 10.95 -8.75
N PRO A 120 11.32 10.51 -7.48
CA PRO A 120 10.88 11.39 -6.41
C PRO A 120 11.68 12.70 -6.35
N LYS A 121 13.00 12.65 -6.50
CA LYS A 121 13.86 13.83 -6.50
C LYS A 121 13.49 14.82 -7.59
N GLU A 122 13.30 14.33 -8.83
CA GLU A 122 12.91 15.18 -9.96
C GLU A 122 11.53 15.80 -9.76
N LEU A 123 10.58 15.01 -9.25
CA LEU A 123 9.21 15.50 -9.12
C LEU A 123 9.04 16.43 -7.92
N PHE A 124 9.63 16.13 -6.77
CA PHE A 124 9.42 16.89 -5.54
C PHE A 124 10.36 18.09 -5.38
N GLU A 125 11.56 18.04 -5.96
CA GLU A 125 12.58 19.07 -5.75
C GLU A 125 12.80 19.95 -6.97
N ASN A 126 12.75 19.40 -8.18
CA ASN A 126 13.18 20.06 -9.41
C ASN A 126 12.09 20.12 -10.49
N ASN A 127 10.81 20.07 -10.12
CA ASN A 127 9.76 20.06 -11.12
C ASN A 127 9.55 21.43 -11.77
N GLU A 128 9.59 21.50 -13.10
CA GLU A 128 9.39 22.72 -13.88
C GLU A 128 7.91 23.09 -14.04
N ASN A 129 6.98 22.14 -13.88
CA ASN A 129 5.55 22.37 -14.00
C ASN A 129 5.02 23.20 -12.85
N GLU A 130 4.47 24.38 -13.14
CA GLU A 130 3.96 25.32 -12.13
C GLU A 130 2.80 24.73 -11.32
N ARG A 131 1.91 23.97 -11.96
CA ARG A 131 0.76 23.32 -11.30
C ARG A 131 1.21 22.29 -10.27
N VAL A 132 2.23 21.48 -10.62
CA VAL A 132 2.85 20.51 -9.71
C VAL A 132 3.49 21.22 -8.52
N ARG A 133 4.27 22.25 -8.77
CA ARG A 133 4.91 23.06 -7.69
C ARG A 133 3.88 23.68 -6.74
N THR A 134 2.81 24.23 -7.30
CA THR A 134 1.73 24.84 -6.51
C THR A 134 1.02 23.79 -5.64
N PHE A 135 0.79 22.61 -6.17
CA PHE A 135 0.21 21.51 -5.40
C PHE A 135 1.15 21.06 -4.27
N LEU A 136 2.41 20.79 -4.59
CA LEU A 136 3.39 20.32 -3.60
C LEU A 136 3.60 21.31 -2.45
N LYS A 137 3.60 22.63 -2.73
CA LYS A 137 3.67 23.68 -1.68
C LYS A 137 2.48 23.67 -0.71
N LYS A 138 1.35 23.07 -1.09
CA LYS A 138 0.15 23.01 -0.24
C LYS A 138 0.09 21.75 0.61
N VAL A 139 0.78 20.67 0.19
CA VAL A 139 0.68 19.37 0.82
C VAL A 139 1.96 18.91 1.54
N LEU A 140 3.06 19.60 1.35
CA LEU A 140 4.32 19.48 2.07
C LEU A 140 4.52 20.65 3.05
#